data_e47433b12cf0a65780612509428e2582
#
_entry.id   e47433b12cf0a65780612509428e2582
#
_cell.length_a   1.000
_cell.length_b   1.000
_cell.length_c   1.000
_cell.angle_alpha   90.00
_cell.angle_beta   90.00
_cell.angle_gamma   90.00
#
_symmetry.space_group_name_H-M   'P 1'
#
loop_
_entity.id
_entity.type
_entity.pdbx_description
1 polymer ?
#
loop_
_entity_poly.entity_id
_entity_poly.type
_entity_poly.pdbx_seq_one_letter_code
_entity_poly.pdbx_strand_id
1 'polypeptide(L)'
;MLLDNFYTLLSSESPDSITWTIRVELNPEHAIYQGHFPEHPVVPGVCLLQLIKECAEDIRRQQLQYTQVSSCKFLSVVNPVKTPCLSVTLTLKDIEEGKLQLQAEGTVKVEGTVETEETAENECFIKLKAVLTSTKA
;
A
#
# COMPACT_ATOMS: atom_id res chain seq x y z
N MET A 1 5.91 -13.88 4.14
CA MET A 1 5.21 -12.85 3.38
C MET A 1 4.81 -13.39 2.03
N LEU A 2 3.61 -13.03 1.60
CA LEU A 2 3.11 -13.50 0.32
C LEU A 2 3.66 -12.76 -0.89
N LEU A 3 4.20 -11.56 -0.67
CA LEU A 3 4.72 -10.73 -1.76
C LEU A 3 6.24 -10.66 -1.78
N ASP A 4 6.88 -11.84 -1.79
CA ASP A 4 8.34 -11.89 -1.89
C ASP A 4 8.81 -11.27 -3.20
N ASN A 5 9.81 -10.38 -3.09
CA ASN A 5 10.41 -9.69 -4.23
C ASN A 5 9.43 -8.81 -5.01
N PHE A 6 8.29 -8.49 -4.42
CA PHE A 6 7.31 -7.64 -5.08
C PHE A 6 7.62 -6.16 -4.89
N TYR A 7 8.09 -5.81 -3.71
CA TYR A 7 8.42 -4.43 -3.39
C TYR A 7 9.55 -4.36 -2.36
N THR A 8 10.15 -3.18 -2.25
CA THR A 8 11.15 -2.89 -1.24
C THR A 8 10.64 -1.74 -0.38
N LEU A 9 10.73 -1.90 0.94
CA LEU A 9 10.36 -0.84 1.86
C LEU A 9 11.46 0.21 1.89
N LEU A 10 11.14 1.45 1.52
CA LEU A 10 12.10 2.54 1.49
C LEU A 10 12.12 3.33 2.79
N SER A 11 10.96 3.61 3.37
CA SER A 11 10.87 4.34 4.63
C SER A 11 9.53 4.09 5.30
N SER A 12 9.51 4.30 6.61
CA SER A 12 8.31 4.16 7.40
C SER A 12 8.46 5.15 8.56
N GLU A 13 7.63 6.17 8.58
CA GLU A 13 7.73 7.25 9.55
C GLU A 13 6.37 7.55 10.17
N SER A 14 6.38 7.91 11.45
CA SER A 14 5.17 8.30 12.15
C SER A 14 5.48 9.31 13.23
N PRO A 15 4.80 10.46 13.23
CA PRO A 15 4.97 11.45 14.30
C PRO A 15 4.28 11.06 15.61
N ASP A 16 3.27 10.19 15.54
CA ASP A 16 2.39 9.91 16.70
C ASP A 16 2.16 8.41 16.93
N SER A 17 2.78 7.55 16.17
CA SER A 17 2.62 6.09 16.23
C SER A 17 1.20 5.63 15.89
N ILE A 18 0.40 6.48 15.30
CA ILE A 18 -0.96 6.16 14.86
C ILE A 18 -1.07 6.30 13.36
N THR A 19 -0.60 7.43 12.82
CA THR A 19 -0.58 7.70 11.40
C THR A 19 0.83 7.51 10.87
N TRP A 20 0.97 6.65 9.87
CA TRP A 20 2.26 6.28 9.30
C TRP A 20 2.34 6.66 7.84
N THR A 21 3.47 7.20 7.44
CA THR A 21 3.77 7.44 6.03
C THR A 21 4.81 6.43 5.61
N ILE A 22 4.46 5.59 4.66
CA ILE A 22 5.28 4.47 4.21
C ILE A 22 5.57 4.66 2.74
N ARG A 23 6.84 4.51 2.37
CA ARG A 23 7.26 4.59 0.98
C ARG A 23 7.84 3.26 0.56
N VAL A 24 7.39 2.77 -0.57
CA VAL A 24 7.85 1.50 -1.11
C VAL A 24 8.22 1.68 -2.58
N GLU A 25 9.11 0.81 -3.04
CA GLU A 25 9.47 0.75 -4.44
C GLU A 25 9.06 -0.61 -4.99
N LEU A 26 8.24 -0.59 -6.02
CA LEU A 26 7.79 -1.83 -6.66
C LEU A 26 8.91 -2.42 -7.51
N ASN A 27 8.92 -3.73 -7.62
CA ASN A 27 9.83 -4.44 -8.52
C ASN A 27 9.07 -4.75 -9.82
N PRO A 28 9.34 -4.02 -10.91
CA PRO A 28 8.60 -4.21 -12.15
C PRO A 28 8.90 -5.52 -12.84
N GLU A 29 9.95 -6.22 -12.40
CA GLU A 29 10.33 -7.50 -12.99
C GLU A 29 9.76 -8.71 -12.26
N HIS A 30 8.88 -8.46 -11.29
CA HIS A 30 8.24 -9.55 -10.57
C HIS A 30 7.47 -10.46 -11.52
N ALA A 31 7.54 -11.77 -11.25
CA ALA A 31 6.94 -12.77 -12.13
C ALA A 31 5.44 -12.60 -12.37
N ILE A 32 4.74 -11.94 -11.45
CA ILE A 32 3.30 -11.74 -11.57
C ILE A 32 2.92 -10.97 -12.84
N TYR A 33 3.83 -10.09 -13.31
CA TYR A 33 3.55 -9.29 -14.52
C TYR A 33 3.70 -10.06 -15.80
N GLN A 34 4.35 -11.22 -15.76
CA GLN A 34 4.54 -12.04 -16.96
C GLN A 34 3.25 -12.71 -17.40
N GLY A 35 2.41 -13.09 -16.46
CA GLY A 35 1.13 -13.72 -16.76
C GLY A 35 -0.05 -12.76 -16.73
N HIS A 36 0.20 -11.48 -16.52
CA HIS A 36 -0.85 -10.51 -16.29
C HIS A 36 -0.52 -9.22 -17.03
N PHE A 37 -1.01 -9.09 -18.25
CA PHE A 37 -0.81 -7.93 -19.12
C PHE A 37 0.67 -7.57 -19.30
N PRO A 38 1.50 -8.45 -19.90
CA PRO A 38 2.94 -8.20 -19.97
C PRO A 38 3.33 -6.95 -20.76
N GLU A 39 2.51 -6.51 -21.72
CA GLU A 39 2.79 -5.30 -22.48
C GLU A 39 2.36 -4.02 -21.76
N HIS A 40 1.40 -4.14 -20.85
CA HIS A 40 0.89 -3.03 -20.07
C HIS A 40 0.76 -3.49 -18.62
N PRO A 41 1.90 -3.60 -17.91
CA PRO A 41 1.86 -4.13 -16.56
C PRO A 41 1.09 -3.19 -15.64
N VAL A 42 0.20 -3.76 -14.85
CA VAL A 42 -0.51 -3.04 -13.80
C VAL A 42 -0.47 -3.87 -12.54
N VAL A 43 -0.42 -3.20 -11.39
CA VAL A 43 -0.43 -3.88 -10.10
C VAL A 43 -1.85 -4.39 -9.85
N PRO A 44 -2.03 -5.71 -9.66
CA PRO A 44 -3.35 -6.23 -9.32
C PRO A 44 -3.83 -5.65 -7.99
N GLY A 45 -5.15 -5.39 -7.90
CA GLY A 45 -5.72 -4.83 -6.68
C GLY A 45 -5.46 -5.66 -5.44
N VAL A 46 -5.52 -7.00 -5.59
CA VAL A 46 -5.25 -7.90 -4.46
C VAL A 46 -3.82 -7.75 -3.95
N CYS A 47 -2.87 -7.41 -4.84
CA CYS A 47 -1.50 -7.18 -4.41
C CYS A 47 -1.36 -5.89 -3.63
N LEU A 48 -2.13 -4.86 -3.97
CA LEU A 48 -2.14 -3.61 -3.21
C LEU A 48 -2.71 -3.84 -1.81
N LEU A 49 -3.78 -4.62 -1.70
CA LEU A 49 -4.35 -4.97 -0.40
C LEU A 49 -3.35 -5.76 0.44
N GLN A 50 -2.64 -6.69 -0.18
CA GLN A 50 -1.64 -7.48 0.53
C GLN A 50 -0.46 -6.61 0.98
N LEU A 51 -0.01 -5.70 0.12
CA LEU A 51 1.08 -4.78 0.45
C LEU A 51 0.73 -3.93 1.66
N ILE A 52 -0.48 -3.36 1.68
CA ILE A 52 -0.95 -2.53 2.79
C ILE A 52 -0.99 -3.36 4.08
N LYS A 53 -1.51 -4.60 4.00
CA LYS A 53 -1.56 -5.47 5.16
C LYS A 53 -0.15 -5.80 5.67
N GLU A 54 0.80 -6.07 4.77
CA GLU A 54 2.16 -6.37 5.18
C GLU A 54 2.82 -5.18 5.86
N CYS A 55 2.53 -3.97 5.40
CA CYS A 55 3.02 -2.77 6.07
C CYS A 55 2.46 -2.67 7.50
N ALA A 56 1.18 -2.95 7.67
CA ALA A 56 0.57 -2.93 9.00
C ALA A 56 1.16 -4.02 9.90
N GLU A 57 1.39 -5.21 9.34
CA GLU A 57 2.01 -6.30 10.09
C GLU A 57 3.41 -5.94 10.56
N ASP A 58 4.17 -5.28 9.69
CA ASP A 58 5.53 -4.87 10.03
C ASP A 58 5.53 -3.83 11.15
N ILE A 59 4.63 -2.86 11.09
CA ILE A 59 4.50 -1.83 12.10
C ILE A 59 4.13 -2.42 13.46
N ARG A 60 3.16 -3.32 13.47
CA ARG A 60 2.65 -3.90 14.72
C ARG A 60 3.37 -5.17 15.15
N ARG A 61 4.24 -5.70 14.30
CA ARG A 61 5.00 -6.92 14.55
C ARG A 61 4.11 -8.08 14.96
N GLN A 62 3.03 -8.26 14.21
CA GLN A 62 2.12 -9.39 14.41
C GLN A 62 1.47 -9.74 13.11
N GLN A 63 0.98 -10.98 13.01
CA GLN A 63 0.28 -11.44 11.83
C GLN A 63 -1.16 -10.96 11.90
N LEU A 64 -1.65 -10.41 10.79
CA LEU A 64 -2.96 -9.83 10.71
C LEU A 64 -3.68 -10.36 9.49
N GLN A 65 -5.01 -10.31 9.51
CA GLN A 65 -5.80 -10.59 8.32
C GLN A 65 -6.99 -9.65 8.27
N TYR A 66 -7.44 -9.38 7.05
CA TYR A 66 -8.65 -8.60 6.86
C TYR A 66 -9.84 -9.43 7.32
N THR A 67 -10.60 -8.91 8.26
CA THR A 67 -11.84 -9.56 8.70
C THR A 67 -13.07 -8.76 8.30
N GLN A 68 -12.87 -7.50 7.94
CA GLN A 68 -13.95 -6.67 7.44
C GLN A 68 -13.35 -5.59 6.55
N VAL A 69 -13.89 -5.41 5.36
CA VAL A 69 -13.51 -4.31 4.49
C VAL A 69 -14.75 -3.43 4.35
N SER A 70 -14.69 -2.27 5.00
CA SER A 70 -15.81 -1.33 4.99
C SER A 70 -15.90 -0.57 3.69
N SER A 71 -14.75 -0.25 3.11
CA SER A 71 -14.69 0.48 1.86
C SER A 71 -13.32 0.23 1.21
N CYS A 72 -13.34 -0.07 -0.07
CA CYS A 72 -12.12 -0.22 -0.85
C CYS A 72 -12.39 0.37 -2.24
N LYS A 73 -11.67 1.44 -2.55
CA LYS A 73 -11.83 2.12 -3.84
C LYS A 73 -10.50 2.15 -4.57
N PHE A 74 -10.47 1.56 -5.75
CA PHE A 74 -9.33 1.65 -6.64
C PHE A 74 -9.60 2.80 -7.61
N LEU A 75 -8.87 3.90 -7.44
CA LEU A 75 -9.15 5.15 -8.14
C LEU A 75 -8.38 5.29 -9.45
N SER A 76 -7.25 4.60 -9.55
CA SER A 76 -6.49 4.55 -10.79
C SER A 76 -5.62 3.31 -10.78
N VAL A 77 -5.11 2.94 -11.95
CA VAL A 77 -4.21 1.79 -12.07
C VAL A 77 -2.78 2.24 -11.77
N VAL A 78 -1.99 1.33 -11.22
CA VAL A 78 -0.58 1.58 -10.94
C VAL A 78 0.25 0.80 -11.94
N ASN A 79 1.09 1.51 -12.69
CA ASN A 79 2.02 0.90 -13.62
C ASN A 79 3.39 0.81 -12.93
N PRO A 80 3.89 -0.40 -12.62
CA PRO A 80 5.12 -0.54 -11.84
C PRO A 80 6.37 -0.08 -12.59
N VAL A 81 6.30 0.04 -13.91
CA VAL A 81 7.42 0.54 -14.70
C VAL A 81 7.46 2.05 -14.67
N LYS A 82 6.31 2.70 -14.88
CA LYS A 82 6.24 4.16 -14.92
C LYS A 82 6.29 4.81 -13.56
N THR A 83 5.62 4.20 -12.57
CA THR A 83 5.57 4.75 -11.22
C THR A 83 5.88 3.67 -10.21
N PRO A 84 7.17 3.29 -10.08
CA PRO A 84 7.54 2.23 -9.14
C PRO A 84 7.48 2.65 -7.68
N CYS A 85 7.55 3.95 -7.40
CA CYS A 85 7.56 4.42 -6.02
C CYS A 85 6.17 4.83 -5.58
N LEU A 86 5.68 4.18 -4.52
CA LEU A 86 4.36 4.45 -3.96
C LEU A 86 4.52 5.02 -2.56
N SER A 87 3.60 5.93 -2.21
CA SER A 87 3.47 6.41 -0.83
C SER A 87 2.15 5.91 -0.29
N VAL A 88 2.17 5.33 0.89
CA VAL A 88 0.96 4.86 1.56
C VAL A 88 0.87 5.52 2.91
N THR A 89 -0.26 6.18 3.17
CA THR A 89 -0.54 6.74 4.48
C THR A 89 -1.50 5.79 5.19
N LEU A 90 -1.04 5.23 6.31
CA LEU A 90 -1.81 4.30 7.11
C LEU A 90 -2.16 4.92 8.44
N THR A 91 -3.42 4.78 8.86
CA THR A 91 -3.82 5.06 10.22
C THR A 91 -4.27 3.75 10.85
N LEU A 92 -3.65 3.39 11.96
CA LEU A 92 -3.93 2.16 12.68
C LEU A 92 -4.39 2.49 14.09
N LYS A 93 -5.60 2.09 14.45
CA LYS A 93 -6.16 2.33 15.78
C LYS A 93 -6.66 1.03 16.38
N ASP A 94 -6.31 0.80 17.62
CA ASP A 94 -6.86 -0.33 18.36
C ASP A 94 -8.33 -0.07 18.67
N ILE A 95 -9.21 -0.98 18.30
CA ILE A 95 -10.64 -0.82 18.57
C ILE A 95 -11.12 -1.79 19.63
N GLU A 96 -10.52 -2.97 19.70
CA GLU A 96 -10.73 -3.91 20.80
C GLU A 96 -9.60 -4.91 20.75
N GLU A 97 -9.53 -5.79 21.73
CA GLU A 97 -8.41 -6.70 21.83
C GLU A 97 -8.25 -7.54 20.57
N GLY A 98 -7.05 -7.47 19.98
CA GLY A 98 -6.73 -8.22 18.79
C GLY A 98 -7.26 -7.63 17.50
N LYS A 99 -7.93 -6.47 17.54
CA LYS A 99 -8.48 -5.84 16.34
C LYS A 99 -7.99 -4.43 16.14
N LEU A 100 -7.71 -4.09 14.90
CA LEU A 100 -7.23 -2.78 14.48
C LEU A 100 -8.17 -2.22 13.42
N GLN A 101 -8.48 -0.94 13.55
CA GLN A 101 -9.12 -0.21 12.47
C GLN A 101 -8.03 0.36 11.58
N LEU A 102 -8.11 0.08 10.29
CA LEU A 102 -7.15 0.55 9.31
C LEU A 102 -7.80 1.53 8.35
N GLN A 103 -7.14 2.66 8.13
CA GLN A 103 -7.47 3.56 7.04
C GLN A 103 -6.20 3.74 6.23
N ALA A 104 -6.30 3.62 4.92
CA ALA A 104 -5.14 3.74 4.06
C ALA A 104 -5.46 4.54 2.81
N GLU A 105 -4.50 5.34 2.39
CA GLU A 105 -4.53 6.01 1.09
C GLU A 105 -3.17 5.80 0.44
N GLY A 106 -3.18 5.36 -0.81
CA GLY A 106 -1.97 5.22 -1.58
C GLY A 106 -1.90 6.27 -2.67
N THR A 107 -0.73 6.86 -2.85
CA THR A 107 -0.51 7.88 -3.86
C THR A 107 0.76 7.62 -4.66
N VAL A 108 0.76 8.11 -5.90
CA VAL A 108 1.94 8.13 -6.74
C VAL A 108 2.13 9.56 -7.24
N LYS A 109 3.38 9.91 -7.53
CA LYS A 109 3.65 11.19 -8.16
C LYS A 109 3.39 11.07 -9.65
N VAL A 110 2.63 12.03 -10.17
CA VAL A 110 2.37 12.09 -11.61
C VAL A 110 3.56 12.78 -12.26
N GLU A 111 4.20 12.06 -13.17
CA GLU A 111 5.37 12.59 -13.87
C GLU A 111 5.01 13.60 -14.94
N GLY A 112 5.94 14.51 -15.14
CA GLY A 112 6.20 15.05 -16.46
C GLY A 112 5.63 16.38 -16.80
N THR A 113 4.96 17.07 -15.94
CA THR A 113 4.41 18.32 -16.38
C THR A 113 5.04 19.55 -15.76
N VAL A 114 5.57 19.44 -14.57
CA VAL A 114 6.25 20.58 -13.95
C VAL A 114 7.34 20.06 -13.04
N GLU A 115 8.46 20.74 -13.05
CA GLU A 115 9.67 20.27 -12.38
C GLU A 115 9.81 20.74 -10.94
N THR A 116 8.90 21.55 -10.43
CA THR A 116 9.02 22.02 -9.06
C THR A 116 8.21 21.12 -8.12
N GLU A 117 8.77 20.85 -6.95
CA GLU A 117 8.08 20.02 -5.96
C GLU A 117 6.74 20.60 -5.54
N GLU A 118 6.62 21.91 -5.55
CA GLU A 118 5.39 22.59 -5.16
C GLU A 118 4.23 22.32 -6.11
N THR A 119 4.54 21.98 -7.36
CA THR A 119 3.52 21.76 -8.37
C THR A 119 3.40 20.29 -8.77
N ALA A 120 4.20 19.41 -8.17
CA ALA A 120 4.08 17.99 -8.42
C ALA A 120 2.76 17.49 -7.85
N GLU A 121 1.91 16.98 -8.72
CA GLU A 121 0.63 16.43 -8.28
C GLU A 121 0.79 14.98 -7.86
N ASN A 122 0.14 14.63 -6.75
CA ASN A 122 0.05 13.24 -6.32
C ASN A 122 -1.29 12.69 -6.76
N GLU A 123 -1.27 11.54 -7.38
CA GLU A 123 -2.48 10.85 -7.77
C GLU A 123 -2.78 9.75 -6.76
N CYS A 124 -3.97 9.80 -6.18
CA CYS A 124 -4.42 8.77 -5.26
C CYS A 124 -4.91 7.57 -6.05
N PHE A 125 -4.35 6.39 -5.79
CA PHE A 125 -4.73 5.18 -6.52
C PHE A 125 -5.61 4.25 -5.70
N ILE A 126 -5.61 4.37 -4.38
CA ILE A 126 -6.44 3.53 -3.53
C ILE A 126 -6.86 4.26 -2.27
N LYS A 127 -8.10 4.01 -1.84
CA LYS A 127 -8.59 4.40 -0.52
C LYS A 127 -9.21 3.18 0.11
N LEU A 128 -8.82 2.89 1.34
CA LEU A 128 -9.22 1.66 2.02
C LEU A 128 -9.60 1.94 3.46
N LYS A 129 -10.70 1.35 3.88
CA LYS A 129 -11.10 1.29 5.29
C LYS A 129 -11.43 -0.15 5.62
N ALA A 130 -10.80 -0.68 6.64
CA ALA A 130 -10.93 -2.09 6.96
C ALA A 130 -10.65 -2.35 8.43
N VAL A 131 -10.97 -3.56 8.84
CA VAL A 131 -10.60 -4.07 10.16
C VAL A 131 -9.63 -5.23 9.94
N LEU A 132 -8.52 -5.16 10.63
CA LEU A 132 -7.53 -6.22 10.66
C LEU A 132 -7.61 -6.91 12.02
N THR A 133 -7.54 -8.22 12.01
CA THR A 133 -7.59 -9.02 13.24
C THR A 133 -6.33 -9.84 13.34
N SER A 134 -5.78 -9.89 14.56
CA SER A 134 -4.61 -10.73 14.82
C SER A 134 -4.96 -12.20 14.61
N THR A 135 -4.13 -12.89 13.82
CA THR A 135 -4.33 -14.31 13.56
C THR A 135 -3.69 -15.19 14.63
N LYS A 136 -2.89 -14.57 15.49
CA LYS A 136 -2.20 -15.32 16.53
C LYS A 136 -3.11 -15.48 17.75
N ALA A 137 -3.31 -16.71 18.11
CA ALA A 137 -4.10 -17.04 19.29
C ALA A 137 -3.35 -16.67 20.57
#